data_9a9ac655b2b938c869671c07e3ff48dd
#
_entry.id   9a9ac655b2b938c869671c07e3ff48dd
#
_cell.length_a   1.000
_cell.length_b   1.000
_cell.length_c   1.000
_cell.angle_alpha   90.00
_cell.angle_beta   90.00
_cell.angle_gamma   90.00
#
_symmetry.space_group_name_H-M   'P 1'
#
loop_
_entity.id
_entity.type
_entity.pdbx_description
1 polymer ?
#
loop_
_entity_poly.entity_id
_entity_poly.type
_entity_poly.pdbx_seq_one_letter_code
_entity_poly.pdbx_strand_id
1 'polypeptide(L)'
;MNDTAVKVDKIFRPFTVIRERQRSYPVDVDALAADLDISVVRKDWPDNVSGAIGKDGRGYFIIVNSNHPKVHQRFTLAHEIAHYVLHRDQIGKDGIKDTWMYRSKISDPDERAANKLAAEILMPADLLGRAAVENGLQLNERNLDALATALDVSTTALAIRLGVPA
;
A
#
# COMPACT_ATOMS: atom_id res chain seq x y z
N MET A 1 20.08 -11.55 -23.14
CA MET A 1 19.75 -11.59 -21.69
C MET A 1 18.88 -12.80 -21.45
N ASN A 2 19.22 -13.62 -20.44
CA ASN A 2 18.56 -14.90 -20.21
C ASN A 2 17.15 -14.68 -19.67
N ASP A 3 16.15 -15.32 -20.24
CA ASP A 3 14.71 -15.17 -19.87
C ASP A 3 14.45 -15.38 -18.36
N THR A 4 15.25 -16.24 -17.73
CA THR A 4 15.22 -16.49 -16.28
C THR A 4 15.65 -15.26 -15.46
N ALA A 5 16.68 -14.51 -15.88
CA ALA A 5 17.15 -13.33 -15.16
C ALA A 5 16.11 -12.19 -15.23
N VAL A 6 15.45 -12.01 -16.37
CA VAL A 6 14.36 -11.03 -16.54
C VAL A 6 13.14 -11.38 -15.67
N LYS A 7 12.85 -12.69 -15.55
CA LYS A 7 11.75 -13.17 -14.72
C LYS A 7 12.01 -12.95 -13.22
N VAL A 8 13.24 -13.22 -12.77
CA VAL A 8 13.66 -13.01 -11.37
C VAL A 8 13.61 -11.52 -11.03
N ASP A 9 14.13 -10.65 -11.89
CA ASP A 9 14.10 -9.19 -11.66
C ASP A 9 12.65 -8.66 -11.54
N LYS A 10 11.75 -9.10 -12.40
CA LYS A 10 10.33 -8.73 -12.33
C LYS A 10 9.65 -9.11 -11.01
N ILE A 11 10.07 -10.19 -10.37
CA ILE A 11 9.50 -10.66 -9.09
C ILE A 11 10.10 -9.89 -7.91
N PHE A 12 11.42 -9.67 -7.90
CA PHE A 12 12.12 -9.12 -6.74
C PHE A 12 12.26 -7.59 -6.75
N ARG A 13 12.27 -6.95 -7.93
CA ARG A 13 12.39 -5.49 -8.06
C ARG A 13 11.39 -4.72 -7.20
N PRO A 14 10.08 -5.05 -7.15
CA PRO A 14 9.13 -4.31 -6.32
C PRO A 14 9.48 -4.33 -4.82
N PHE A 15 9.95 -5.46 -4.30
CA PHE A 15 10.35 -5.57 -2.90
C PHE A 15 11.60 -4.76 -2.58
N THR A 16 12.56 -4.71 -3.50
CA THR A 16 13.76 -3.86 -3.37
C THR A 16 13.36 -2.39 -3.31
N VAL A 17 12.50 -1.94 -4.21
CA VAL A 17 12.00 -0.55 -4.26
C VAL A 17 11.25 -0.19 -2.98
N ILE A 18 10.37 -1.09 -2.48
CA ILE A 18 9.68 -0.92 -1.21
C ILE A 18 10.68 -0.71 -0.07
N ARG A 19 11.69 -1.58 0.05
CA ARG A 19 12.72 -1.49 1.11
C ARG A 19 13.51 -0.18 1.03
N GLU A 20 13.80 0.33 -0.15
CA GLU A 20 14.48 1.61 -0.30
C GLU A 20 13.63 2.78 0.21
N ARG A 21 12.32 2.78 -0.04
CA ARG A 21 11.39 3.80 0.45
C ARG A 21 11.13 3.70 1.96
N GLN A 22 11.35 2.55 2.55
CA GLN A 22 11.24 2.31 4.00
C GLN A 22 12.44 2.80 4.83
N ARG A 23 13.39 3.50 4.22
CA ARG A 23 14.55 4.08 4.95
C ARG A 23 14.18 5.28 5.83
N SER A 24 13.04 5.89 5.59
CA SER A 24 12.51 7.03 6.38
C SER A 24 11.01 6.85 6.63
N TYR A 25 10.50 7.54 7.65
CA TYR A 25 9.07 7.63 7.92
C TYR A 25 8.63 9.09 8.00
N PRO A 26 7.35 9.38 7.69
CA PRO A 26 6.39 8.48 7.07
C PRO A 26 6.84 8.01 5.68
N VAL A 27 6.54 6.77 5.31
CA VAL A 27 6.90 6.23 3.99
C VAL A 27 6.18 7.02 2.89
N ASP A 28 6.92 7.54 1.91
CA ASP A 28 6.34 8.25 0.76
C ASP A 28 5.78 7.23 -0.26
N VAL A 29 4.48 6.95 -0.14
CA VAL A 29 3.80 5.97 -0.99
C VAL A 29 3.53 6.48 -2.41
N ASP A 30 3.45 7.79 -2.61
CA ASP A 30 3.34 8.39 -3.95
C ASP A 30 4.66 8.23 -4.70
N ALA A 31 5.77 8.50 -4.05
CA ALA A 31 7.09 8.25 -4.62
C ALA A 31 7.35 6.75 -4.84
N LEU A 32 6.86 5.87 -3.95
CA LEU A 32 6.92 4.42 -4.15
C LEU A 32 6.17 3.99 -5.42
N ALA A 33 4.96 4.50 -5.65
CA ALA A 33 4.19 4.21 -6.86
C ALA A 33 4.95 4.67 -8.11
N ALA A 34 5.53 5.88 -8.09
CA ALA A 34 6.33 6.42 -9.19
C ALA A 34 7.56 5.55 -9.51
N ASP A 35 8.29 5.09 -8.50
CA ASP A 35 9.45 4.19 -8.66
C ASP A 35 9.07 2.81 -9.25
N LEU A 36 7.81 2.41 -9.08
CA LEU A 36 7.24 1.19 -9.66
C LEU A 36 6.62 1.41 -11.05
N ASP A 37 6.78 2.59 -11.62
CA ASP A 37 6.19 3.00 -12.90
C ASP A 37 4.64 2.93 -12.87
N ILE A 38 4.02 3.27 -11.74
CA ILE A 38 2.57 3.30 -11.54
C ILE A 38 2.11 4.76 -11.47
N SER A 39 1.20 5.16 -12.36
CA SER A 39 0.58 6.49 -12.32
C SER A 39 -0.48 6.55 -11.23
N VAL A 40 -0.51 7.63 -10.43
CA VAL A 40 -1.51 7.83 -9.38
C VAL A 40 -2.42 9.00 -9.73
N VAL A 41 -3.72 8.77 -9.67
CA VAL A 41 -4.75 9.78 -9.89
C VAL A 41 -5.66 9.85 -8.67
N ARG A 42 -5.89 11.06 -8.16
CA ARG A 42 -6.89 11.29 -7.12
C ARG A 42 -8.17 11.80 -7.76
N LYS A 43 -9.28 11.15 -7.44
CA LYS A 43 -10.58 11.42 -8.05
C LYS A 43 -11.66 11.44 -6.98
N ASP A 44 -12.60 12.35 -7.14
CA ASP A 44 -13.85 12.37 -6.38
C ASP A 44 -14.69 11.14 -6.78
N TRP A 45 -14.87 10.23 -5.84
CA TRP A 45 -15.69 9.03 -5.98
C TRP A 45 -16.66 8.88 -4.80
N PRO A 46 -17.73 8.08 -4.95
CA PRO A 46 -18.62 7.76 -3.84
C PRO A 46 -17.84 7.16 -2.64
N ASP A 47 -18.29 7.46 -1.42
CA ASP A 47 -17.59 7.10 -0.18
C ASP A 47 -17.39 5.59 0.02
N ASN A 48 -18.22 4.77 -0.63
CA ASN A 48 -18.09 3.31 -0.57
C ASN A 48 -16.95 2.76 -1.45
N VAL A 49 -16.23 3.62 -2.18
CA VAL A 49 -15.08 3.23 -3.01
C VAL A 49 -13.83 3.95 -2.53
N SER A 50 -12.83 3.21 -2.10
CA SER A 50 -11.57 3.78 -1.62
C SER A 50 -10.56 4.01 -2.74
N GLY A 51 -10.40 3.05 -3.64
CA GLY A 51 -9.46 3.12 -4.76
C GLY A 51 -9.61 1.95 -5.70
N ALA A 52 -8.80 1.92 -6.73
CA ALA A 52 -8.69 0.81 -7.67
C ALA A 52 -7.35 0.86 -8.41
N ILE A 53 -6.84 -0.30 -8.80
CA ILE A 53 -5.71 -0.44 -9.71
C ILE A 53 -6.17 -0.94 -11.07
N GLY A 54 -5.57 -0.41 -12.13
CA GLY A 54 -5.85 -0.81 -13.51
C GLY A 54 -4.60 -0.79 -14.37
N LYS A 55 -4.79 -1.20 -15.63
CA LYS A 55 -3.75 -1.17 -16.66
C LYS A 55 -4.34 -0.70 -17.97
N ASP A 56 -3.64 0.20 -18.65
CA ASP A 56 -3.98 0.67 -19.99
C ASP A 56 -2.77 0.58 -20.94
N GLY A 57 -2.88 1.18 -22.13
CA GLY A 57 -1.80 1.23 -23.11
C GLY A 57 -0.55 1.98 -22.65
N ARG A 58 -0.63 2.78 -21.59
CA ARG A 58 0.48 3.55 -21.00
C ARG A 58 1.12 2.84 -19.82
N GLY A 59 0.50 1.81 -19.25
CA GLY A 59 1.00 1.06 -18.12
C GLY A 59 -0.01 0.89 -17.00
N TYR A 60 0.48 0.72 -15.77
CA TYR A 60 -0.37 0.60 -14.58
C TYR A 60 -0.74 1.96 -14.02
N PHE A 61 -1.95 2.07 -13.50
CA PHE A 61 -2.43 3.26 -12.80
C PHE A 61 -3.23 2.86 -11.56
N ILE A 62 -3.20 3.72 -10.56
CA ILE A 62 -4.02 3.62 -9.36
C ILE A 62 -4.90 4.87 -9.27
N ILE A 63 -6.18 4.68 -9.00
CA ILE A 63 -7.11 5.75 -8.65
C ILE A 63 -7.38 5.66 -7.16
N VAL A 64 -7.25 6.79 -6.46
CA VAL A 64 -7.53 6.93 -5.03
C VAL A 64 -8.67 7.91 -4.84
N ASN A 65 -9.64 7.57 -3.98
CA ASN A 65 -10.74 8.47 -3.66
C ASN A 65 -10.25 9.68 -2.86
N SER A 66 -10.36 10.87 -3.46
CA SER A 66 -9.92 12.13 -2.83
C SER A 66 -10.81 12.59 -1.68
N ASN A 67 -12.03 12.05 -1.53
CA ASN A 67 -12.96 12.39 -0.46
C ASN A 67 -12.59 11.75 0.90
N HIS A 68 -11.76 10.70 0.87
CA HIS A 68 -11.33 10.04 2.09
C HIS A 68 -10.24 10.84 2.83
N PRO A 69 -10.13 10.71 4.16
CA PRO A 69 -9.03 11.30 4.94
C PRO A 69 -7.65 10.89 4.38
N LYS A 70 -6.65 11.75 4.53
CA LYS A 70 -5.29 11.51 3.97
C LYS A 70 -4.69 10.17 4.39
N VAL A 71 -4.79 9.82 5.67
CA VAL A 71 -4.28 8.52 6.18
C VAL A 71 -4.97 7.32 5.52
N HIS A 72 -6.27 7.45 5.21
CA HIS A 72 -7.02 6.44 4.46
C HIS A 72 -6.56 6.39 3.00
N GLN A 73 -6.38 7.55 2.34
CA GLN A 73 -5.85 7.59 0.97
C GLN A 73 -4.46 6.93 0.88
N ARG A 74 -3.58 7.16 1.86
CA ARG A 74 -2.25 6.53 1.94
C ARG A 74 -2.35 5.01 2.07
N PHE A 75 -3.22 4.52 2.97
CA PHE A 75 -3.44 3.09 3.12
C PHE A 75 -4.02 2.47 1.85
N THR A 76 -4.99 3.13 1.22
CA THR A 76 -5.56 2.70 -0.07
C THR A 76 -4.47 2.60 -1.14
N LEU A 77 -3.61 3.61 -1.29
CA LEU A 77 -2.52 3.58 -2.27
C LEU A 77 -1.56 2.42 -2.00
N ALA A 78 -1.16 2.20 -0.73
CA ALA A 78 -0.32 1.07 -0.35
C ALA A 78 -1.01 -0.29 -0.63
N HIS A 79 -2.33 -0.39 -0.43
CA HIS A 79 -3.12 -1.58 -0.72
C HIS A 79 -3.18 -1.88 -2.23
N GLU A 80 -3.38 -0.88 -3.07
CA GLU A 80 -3.38 -1.07 -4.52
C GLU A 80 -1.96 -1.39 -5.05
N ILE A 81 -0.90 -0.83 -4.44
CA ILE A 81 0.49 -1.24 -4.71
C ILE A 81 0.70 -2.71 -4.30
N ALA A 82 0.14 -3.15 -3.17
CA ALA A 82 0.21 -4.55 -2.76
C ALA A 82 -0.46 -5.49 -3.77
N HIS A 83 -1.61 -5.11 -4.34
CA HIS A 83 -2.20 -5.85 -5.46
C HIS A 83 -1.29 -5.89 -6.69
N TYR A 84 -0.64 -4.78 -7.04
CA TYR A 84 0.36 -4.77 -8.12
C TYR A 84 1.50 -5.77 -7.86
N VAL A 85 1.98 -5.85 -6.63
CA VAL A 85 3.10 -6.75 -6.28
C VAL A 85 2.66 -8.21 -6.30
N LEU A 86 1.52 -8.53 -5.70
CA LEU A 86 1.06 -9.90 -5.44
C LEU A 86 0.22 -10.49 -6.59
N HIS A 87 -0.59 -9.65 -7.25
CA HIS A 87 -1.66 -10.10 -8.15
C HIS A 87 -1.56 -9.47 -9.55
N ARG A 88 -0.38 -9.01 -9.96
CA ARG A 88 -0.16 -8.29 -11.22
C ARG A 88 -0.74 -8.99 -12.44
N ASP A 89 -0.67 -10.32 -12.48
CA ASP A 89 -1.14 -11.11 -13.62
C ASP A 89 -2.67 -11.11 -13.75
N GLN A 90 -3.38 -10.66 -12.73
CA GLN A 90 -4.84 -10.54 -12.72
C GLN A 90 -5.31 -9.14 -13.15
N ILE A 91 -4.43 -8.12 -13.08
CA ILE A 91 -4.78 -6.73 -13.38
C ILE A 91 -4.91 -6.54 -14.89
N GLY A 92 -6.02 -5.94 -15.32
CA GLY A 92 -6.26 -5.56 -16.71
C GLY A 92 -6.74 -6.68 -17.63
N LYS A 93 -7.03 -7.88 -17.13
CA LYS A 93 -7.56 -8.98 -17.96
C LYS A 93 -8.99 -8.69 -18.46
N ASP A 94 -9.76 -7.91 -17.73
CA ASP A 94 -11.16 -7.60 -18.04
C ASP A 94 -11.38 -6.15 -18.51
N GLY A 95 -10.30 -5.35 -18.65
CA GLY A 95 -10.36 -3.95 -19.10
C GLY A 95 -10.75 -2.95 -17.99
N ILE A 96 -10.55 -1.65 -18.28
CA ILE A 96 -10.74 -0.53 -17.33
C ILE A 96 -12.20 -0.37 -16.87
N LYS A 97 -13.17 -0.84 -17.64
CA LYS A 97 -14.60 -0.73 -17.33
C LYS A 97 -15.03 -1.56 -16.13
N ASP A 98 -14.20 -2.49 -15.69
CA ASP A 98 -14.52 -3.47 -14.65
C ASP A 98 -13.69 -3.33 -13.36
N THR A 99 -13.09 -2.15 -13.10
CA THR A 99 -12.36 -1.90 -11.84
C THR A 99 -13.24 -2.10 -10.61
N TRP A 100 -14.54 -1.84 -10.70
CA TRP A 100 -15.54 -2.18 -9.68
C TRP A 100 -15.74 -3.69 -9.51
N MET A 101 -15.74 -4.42 -10.63
CA MET A 101 -15.93 -5.88 -10.66
C MET A 101 -14.64 -6.61 -10.32
N TYR A 102 -13.48 -5.95 -10.46
CA TYR A 102 -12.19 -6.54 -10.07
C TYR A 102 -12.15 -6.85 -8.55
N ARG A 103 -12.60 -5.93 -7.69
CA ARG A 103 -12.72 -6.19 -6.25
C ARG A 103 -13.70 -7.31 -5.92
N SER A 104 -14.79 -7.46 -6.68
CA SER A 104 -15.74 -8.56 -6.49
C SER A 104 -15.22 -9.92 -6.97
N LYS A 105 -14.15 -9.94 -7.77
CA LYS A 105 -13.48 -11.15 -8.27
C LYS A 105 -12.23 -11.54 -7.49
N ILE A 106 -11.68 -10.63 -6.68
CA ILE A 106 -10.54 -10.93 -5.82
C ILE A 106 -11.02 -11.81 -4.68
N SER A 107 -10.30 -12.89 -4.41
CA SER A 107 -10.65 -13.79 -3.31
C SER A 107 -10.37 -13.13 -1.95
N ASP A 108 -11.14 -13.50 -0.91
CA ASP A 108 -10.87 -13.04 0.47
C ASP A 108 -9.43 -13.30 0.95
N PRO A 109 -8.75 -14.41 0.59
CA PRO A 109 -7.33 -14.59 0.88
C PRO A 109 -6.43 -13.57 0.22
N ASP A 110 -6.69 -13.20 -1.04
CA ASP A 110 -5.90 -12.21 -1.78
C ASP A 110 -6.06 -10.81 -1.20
N GLU A 111 -7.28 -10.43 -0.80
CA GLU A 111 -7.56 -9.17 -0.09
C GLU A 111 -6.82 -9.11 1.25
N ARG A 112 -6.82 -10.21 2.02
CA ARG A 112 -6.06 -10.29 3.27
C ARG A 112 -4.55 -10.17 3.05
N ALA A 113 -4.03 -10.80 1.99
CA ALA A 113 -2.62 -10.71 1.63
C ALA A 113 -2.24 -9.28 1.22
N ALA A 114 -3.08 -8.60 0.43
CA ALA A 114 -2.87 -7.20 0.05
C ALA A 114 -2.92 -6.27 1.26
N ASN A 115 -3.89 -6.44 2.16
CA ASN A 115 -3.98 -5.67 3.40
C ASN A 115 -2.74 -5.86 4.29
N LYS A 116 -2.26 -7.09 4.42
CA LYS A 116 -1.04 -7.40 5.19
C LYS A 116 0.18 -6.71 4.58
N LEU A 117 0.37 -6.81 3.27
CA LEU A 117 1.50 -6.17 2.60
C LEU A 117 1.39 -4.65 2.65
N ALA A 118 0.19 -4.06 2.51
CA ALA A 118 -0.03 -2.62 2.67
C ALA A 118 0.40 -2.12 4.06
N ALA A 119 0.02 -2.85 5.11
CA ALA A 119 0.46 -2.55 6.47
C ALA A 119 1.99 -2.68 6.63
N GLU A 120 2.62 -3.67 6.00
CA GLU A 120 4.07 -3.84 6.01
C GLU A 120 4.79 -2.77 5.19
N ILE A 121 4.20 -2.27 4.09
CA ILE A 121 4.75 -1.14 3.33
C ILE A 121 4.82 0.11 4.20
N LEU A 122 3.73 0.44 4.90
CA LEU A 122 3.64 1.67 5.71
C LEU A 122 4.31 1.56 7.07
N MET A 123 4.32 0.37 7.67
CA MET A 123 4.69 0.13 9.05
C MET A 123 5.56 -1.14 9.19
N PRO A 124 6.72 -1.23 8.50
CA PRO A 124 7.63 -2.36 8.72
C PRO A 124 8.18 -2.34 10.15
N ALA A 125 8.53 -3.50 10.69
CA ALA A 125 8.89 -3.65 12.11
C ALA A 125 10.10 -2.79 12.53
N ASP A 126 11.12 -2.69 11.67
CA ASP A 126 12.31 -1.86 11.90
C ASP A 126 11.98 -0.36 11.94
N LEU A 127 11.06 0.09 11.10
CA LEU A 127 10.63 1.48 11.04
C LEU A 127 9.74 1.85 12.22
N LEU A 128 8.87 0.93 12.67
CA LEU A 128 8.10 1.07 13.92
C LEU A 128 9.02 1.23 15.12
N GLY A 129 10.05 0.38 15.23
CA GLY A 129 11.03 0.45 16.30
C GLY A 129 11.79 1.77 16.30
N ARG A 130 12.24 2.25 15.12
CA ARG A 130 12.91 3.54 15.00
C ARG A 130 12.01 4.70 15.36
N ALA A 131 10.77 4.73 14.84
CA ALA A 131 9.82 5.79 15.15
C ALA A 131 9.54 5.87 16.65
N ALA A 132 9.43 4.73 17.34
CA ALA A 132 9.25 4.68 18.77
C ALA A 132 10.48 5.26 19.51
N VAL A 133 11.69 4.80 19.20
CA VAL A 133 12.93 5.25 19.83
C VAL A 133 13.17 6.75 19.59
N GLU A 134 13.08 7.22 18.37
CA GLU A 134 13.35 8.60 17.98
C GLU A 134 12.35 9.59 18.61
N ASN A 135 11.13 9.15 18.91
CA ASN A 135 10.10 9.96 19.59
C ASN A 135 10.03 9.72 21.10
N GLY A 136 10.90 8.89 21.67
CA GLY A 136 10.87 8.57 23.10
C GLY A 136 9.63 7.80 23.54
N LEU A 137 9.04 7.01 22.64
CA LEU A 137 7.77 6.29 22.84
C LEU A 137 8.02 4.78 22.97
N GLN A 138 7.04 4.07 23.53
CA GLN A 138 7.02 2.61 23.55
C GLN A 138 5.94 2.11 22.56
N LEU A 139 6.16 0.93 21.99
CA LEU A 139 5.18 0.26 21.11
C LEU A 139 4.09 -0.39 21.97
N ASN A 140 3.14 0.39 22.45
CA ASN A 140 2.01 -0.04 23.28
C ASN A 140 0.78 0.82 23.05
N GLU A 141 -0.36 0.42 23.62
CA GLU A 141 -1.66 1.09 23.47
C GLU A 141 -1.63 2.58 23.86
N ARG A 142 -0.83 2.96 24.88
CA ARG A 142 -0.79 4.35 25.40
C ARG A 142 -0.18 5.34 24.41
N ASN A 143 0.63 4.86 23.47
CA ASN A 143 1.35 5.69 22.53
C ASN A 143 0.83 5.58 21.08
N LEU A 144 -0.31 4.90 20.87
CA LEU A 144 -0.84 4.66 19.53
C LEU A 144 -1.04 5.94 18.72
N ASP A 145 -1.67 6.97 19.31
CA ASP A 145 -1.96 8.22 18.60
C ASP A 145 -0.67 8.98 18.19
N ALA A 146 0.29 9.03 19.09
CA ALA A 146 1.57 9.69 18.81
C ALA A 146 2.36 8.95 17.74
N LEU A 147 2.43 7.63 17.81
CA LEU A 147 3.10 6.79 16.81
C LEU A 147 2.37 6.83 15.46
N ALA A 148 1.04 6.76 15.46
CA ALA A 148 0.23 6.85 14.25
C ALA A 148 0.43 8.20 13.55
N THR A 149 0.50 9.28 14.32
CA THR A 149 0.81 10.62 13.80
C THR A 149 2.20 10.67 13.18
N ALA A 150 3.22 10.16 13.86
CA ALA A 150 4.60 10.14 13.35
C ALA A 150 4.72 9.33 12.03
N LEU A 151 3.98 8.24 11.91
CA LEU A 151 3.99 7.34 10.75
C LEU A 151 3.00 7.75 9.65
N ASP A 152 2.16 8.76 9.90
CA ASP A 152 1.08 9.23 9.03
C ASP A 152 0.14 8.06 8.62
N VAL A 153 -0.33 7.31 9.61
CA VAL A 153 -1.29 6.21 9.50
C VAL A 153 -2.45 6.41 10.47
N SER A 154 -3.54 5.64 10.31
CA SER A 154 -4.61 5.67 11.30
C SER A 154 -4.23 4.90 12.57
N THR A 155 -4.71 5.36 13.73
CA THR A 155 -4.55 4.66 15.02
C THR A 155 -5.07 3.23 14.94
N THR A 156 -6.20 3.02 14.28
CA THR A 156 -6.79 1.68 14.06
C THR A 156 -5.85 0.78 13.24
N ALA A 157 -5.28 1.28 12.15
CA ALA A 157 -4.34 0.48 11.33
C ALA A 157 -3.08 0.12 12.13
N LEU A 158 -2.57 1.04 12.93
CA LEU A 158 -1.42 0.80 13.80
C LEU A 158 -1.75 -0.21 14.90
N ALA A 159 -2.91 -0.09 15.56
CA ALA A 159 -3.37 -1.04 16.59
C ALA A 159 -3.45 -2.47 16.03
N ILE A 160 -4.06 -2.64 14.86
CA ILE A 160 -4.13 -3.94 14.16
C ILE A 160 -2.70 -4.45 13.85
N ARG A 161 -1.80 -3.59 13.40
CA ARG A 161 -0.41 -3.95 13.07
C ARG A 161 0.38 -4.42 14.30
N LEU A 162 0.13 -3.81 15.46
CA LEU A 162 0.78 -4.16 16.73
C LEU A 162 0.07 -5.31 17.47
N GLY A 163 -1.14 -5.69 17.06
CA GLY A 163 -1.94 -6.70 17.75
C GLY A 163 -2.45 -6.24 19.12
N VAL A 164 -2.72 -4.94 19.28
CA VAL A 164 -3.23 -4.33 20.52
C VAL A 164 -4.63 -3.77 20.29
N PRO A 165 -5.46 -3.59 21.36
CA PRO A 165 -6.73 -2.89 21.26
C PRO A 165 -6.56 -1.46 20.72
N ALA A 166 -7.54 -1.01 19.89
CA ALA A 166 -7.58 0.35 19.32
C ALA A 166 -8.45 1.27 20.18
#